data_292350f1daee1dde9f585074b1ee9aa3
#
_entry.id   292350f1daee1dde9f585074b1ee9aa3
#
_cell.length_a   1.000
_cell.length_b   1.000
_cell.length_c   1.000
_cell.angle_alpha   90.00
_cell.angle_beta   90.00
_cell.angle_gamma   90.00
#
_symmetry.space_group_name_H-M   'P 1'
#
loop_
_entity.id
_entity.type
_entity.pdbx_description
1 polymer ?
#
loop_
_entity_poly.entity_id
_entity_poly.type
_entity_poly.pdbx_seq_one_letter_code
_entity_poly.pdbx_strand_id
1 'polypeptide(L)'
;MEKEYNTFTVRRLFVEDLPLIEKYSQYYDNLFFNPVSRELLPNIFLNGAFWAVFDGQIPVAVTYILAADSSCFSETGAGWHLADLLGETASHCLLCGYLWTDDKYSGTDFYTPVVKLWLMQADRRNKNILVHFVPAQMKTDFESLFYNGFQLMALRGLDNLVPHWLFARNTEIETDRIPAYEDVKTCPLSDTKELSRLCEKGYRAFDMDVDKNLLFRR
;
A
#
# COMPACT_ATOMS: atom_id res chain seq x y z
N MET A 1 11.97 -33.43 13.45
CA MET A 1 11.57 -32.61 12.31
C MET A 1 11.95 -31.18 12.64
N GLU A 2 13.15 -30.76 12.23
CA GLU A 2 13.61 -29.38 12.38
C GLU A 2 12.72 -28.52 11.50
N LYS A 3 12.08 -27.51 12.08
CA LYS A 3 11.45 -26.46 11.31
C LYS A 3 12.60 -25.67 10.67
N GLU A 4 12.83 -25.84 9.37
CA GLU A 4 13.62 -24.90 8.60
C GLU A 4 12.94 -23.53 8.71
N TYR A 5 13.54 -22.63 9.46
CA TYR A 5 13.16 -21.23 9.44
C TYR A 5 13.70 -20.67 8.13
N ASN A 6 12.82 -20.49 7.14
CA ASN A 6 13.17 -19.75 5.93
C ASN A 6 13.64 -18.35 6.34
N THR A 7 14.91 -18.10 6.17
CA THR A 7 15.50 -16.79 6.43
C THR A 7 15.26 -15.92 5.21
N PHE A 8 14.16 -15.17 5.24
CA PHE A 8 13.90 -14.18 4.20
C PHE A 8 14.90 -13.04 4.28
N THR A 9 15.37 -12.59 3.13
CA THR A 9 16.23 -11.41 3.03
C THR A 9 15.50 -10.31 2.26
N VAL A 10 15.68 -9.06 2.68
CA VAL A 10 15.11 -7.90 1.99
C VAL A 10 16.23 -7.16 1.27
N ARG A 11 16.07 -6.95 -0.03
CA ARG A 11 17.07 -6.30 -0.87
C ARG A 11 16.42 -5.22 -1.75
N ARG A 12 17.10 -4.07 -1.88
CA ARG A 12 16.76 -3.10 -2.91
C ARG A 12 17.10 -3.67 -4.28
N LEU A 13 16.21 -3.44 -5.24
CA LEU A 13 16.42 -3.79 -6.64
C LEU A 13 16.97 -2.59 -7.40
N PHE A 14 17.81 -2.87 -8.39
CA PHE A 14 18.44 -1.89 -9.27
C PHE A 14 17.96 -2.12 -10.71
N VAL A 15 18.37 -1.25 -11.62
CA VAL A 15 17.94 -1.34 -13.03
C VAL A 15 18.34 -2.66 -13.68
N GLU A 16 19.42 -3.27 -13.24
CA GLU A 16 19.89 -4.58 -13.68
C GLU A 16 18.94 -5.72 -13.28
N ASP A 17 18.12 -5.49 -12.23
CA ASP A 17 17.11 -6.43 -11.78
C ASP A 17 15.78 -6.28 -12.56
N LEU A 18 15.66 -5.33 -13.48
CA LEU A 18 14.44 -5.08 -14.26
C LEU A 18 13.88 -6.36 -14.92
N PRO A 19 14.68 -7.24 -15.54
CA PRO A 19 14.18 -8.49 -16.12
C PRO A 19 13.52 -9.42 -15.10
N LEU A 20 13.96 -9.35 -13.83
CA LEU A 20 13.38 -10.11 -12.75
C LEU A 20 11.94 -9.63 -12.45
N ILE A 21 11.75 -8.30 -12.37
CA ILE A 21 10.43 -7.70 -12.15
C ILE A 21 9.52 -7.92 -13.35
N GLU A 22 10.03 -7.77 -14.57
CA GLU A 22 9.25 -7.99 -15.80
C GLU A 22 8.70 -9.42 -15.88
N LYS A 23 9.50 -10.40 -15.46
CA LYS A 23 9.05 -11.80 -15.40
C LYS A 23 7.84 -11.97 -14.48
N TYR A 24 7.81 -11.28 -13.34
CA TYR A 24 6.69 -11.34 -12.40
C TYR A 24 5.54 -10.43 -12.83
N SER A 25 5.80 -9.29 -13.46
CA SER A 25 4.77 -8.39 -13.95
C SER A 25 3.87 -9.03 -15.00
N GLN A 26 4.38 -9.96 -15.81
CA GLN A 26 3.58 -10.68 -16.81
C GLN A 26 2.43 -11.49 -16.20
N TYR A 27 2.56 -11.93 -14.95
CA TYR A 27 1.49 -12.62 -14.24
C TYR A 27 0.47 -11.65 -13.62
N TYR A 28 0.83 -10.36 -13.44
CA TYR A 28 0.07 -9.37 -12.68
C TYR A 28 -0.16 -8.07 -13.46
N ASP A 29 -0.10 -8.09 -14.79
CA ASP A 29 -0.15 -6.91 -15.67
C ASP A 29 -1.29 -5.94 -15.36
N ASN A 30 -2.40 -6.44 -14.81
CA ASN A 30 -3.55 -5.61 -14.46
C ASN A 30 -3.60 -5.16 -12.99
N LEU A 31 -2.84 -5.78 -12.10
CA LEU A 31 -2.92 -5.52 -10.65
C LEU A 31 -1.68 -4.84 -10.10
N PHE A 32 -0.51 -5.23 -10.56
CA PHE A 32 0.76 -4.80 -9.97
C PHE A 32 1.18 -3.40 -10.44
N PHE A 33 0.97 -3.08 -11.70
CA PHE A 33 1.37 -1.83 -12.32
C PHE A 33 0.21 -0.86 -12.60
N ASN A 34 -0.97 -1.22 -12.21
CA ASN A 34 -2.08 -0.31 -12.22
C ASN A 34 -2.13 0.44 -10.88
N PRO A 35 -1.84 1.72 -10.83
CA PRO A 35 -1.88 2.73 -11.89
C PRO A 35 -0.56 2.96 -12.65
N VAL A 36 0.46 2.17 -12.44
CA VAL A 36 1.76 2.37 -13.07
C VAL A 36 1.87 1.47 -14.29
N SER A 37 1.89 2.06 -15.47
CA SER A 37 2.10 1.33 -16.70
C SER A 37 3.51 0.73 -16.75
N ARG A 38 3.69 -0.36 -17.49
CA ARG A 38 5.00 -0.99 -17.69
C ARG A 38 6.05 -0.01 -18.23
N GLU A 39 5.60 0.97 -19.01
CA GLU A 39 6.44 2.02 -19.58
C GLU A 39 7.05 2.93 -18.51
N LEU A 40 6.43 3.05 -17.34
CA LEU A 40 6.92 3.85 -16.23
C LEU A 40 7.94 3.13 -15.34
N LEU A 41 8.11 1.82 -15.48
CA LEU A 41 9.05 1.04 -14.64
C LEU A 41 10.46 1.63 -14.61
N PRO A 42 11.10 1.97 -15.75
CA PRO A 42 12.43 2.58 -15.73
C PRO A 42 12.46 3.87 -14.93
N ASN A 43 11.41 4.70 -15.04
CA ASN A 43 11.30 5.96 -14.31
C ASN A 43 11.14 5.73 -12.80
N ILE A 44 10.41 4.69 -12.38
CA ILE A 44 10.29 4.34 -10.97
C ILE A 44 11.64 3.87 -10.42
N PHE A 45 12.44 3.13 -11.19
CA PHE A 45 13.80 2.78 -10.77
C PHE A 45 14.70 3.99 -10.57
N LEU A 46 14.55 5.03 -11.42
CA LEU A 46 15.34 6.25 -11.33
C LEU A 46 14.91 7.16 -10.16
N ASN A 47 13.60 7.32 -9.96
CA ASN A 47 13.03 8.31 -9.03
C ASN A 47 12.51 7.70 -7.74
N GLY A 48 12.26 6.39 -7.72
CA GLY A 48 11.79 5.64 -6.57
C GLY A 48 12.80 4.65 -6.03
N ALA A 49 12.29 3.56 -5.50
CA ALA A 49 13.07 2.38 -5.19
C ALA A 49 12.16 1.15 -5.23
N PHE A 50 12.61 0.11 -5.91
CA PHE A 50 12.04 -1.22 -5.80
C PHE A 50 12.74 -2.02 -4.72
N TRP A 51 11.96 -2.83 -4.02
CA TRP A 51 12.42 -3.73 -2.98
C TRP A 51 11.80 -5.10 -3.16
N ALA A 52 12.56 -6.13 -2.90
CA ALA A 52 12.04 -7.48 -2.89
C ALA A 52 12.45 -8.23 -1.63
N VAL A 53 11.56 -9.11 -1.20
CA VAL A 53 11.83 -10.15 -0.22
C VAL A 53 12.24 -11.39 -0.98
N PHE A 54 13.30 -12.04 -0.55
CA PHE A 54 13.85 -13.23 -1.18
C PHE A 54 13.81 -14.41 -0.23
N ASP A 55 13.44 -15.57 -0.76
CA ASP A 55 13.73 -16.88 -0.21
C ASP A 55 14.94 -17.45 -0.97
N GLY A 56 16.10 -17.41 -0.35
CA GLY A 56 17.37 -17.67 -1.05
C GLY A 56 17.60 -16.69 -2.20
N GLN A 57 17.52 -17.16 -3.45
CA GLN A 57 17.69 -16.37 -4.66
C GLN A 57 16.37 -16.05 -5.38
N ILE A 58 15.24 -16.52 -4.84
CA ILE A 58 13.93 -16.37 -5.47
C ILE A 58 13.19 -15.21 -4.82
N PRO A 59 12.78 -14.17 -5.57
CA PRO A 59 11.93 -13.11 -5.03
C PRO A 59 10.53 -13.67 -4.78
N VAL A 60 10.04 -13.47 -3.57
CA VAL A 60 8.75 -13.99 -3.08
C VAL A 60 7.75 -12.88 -2.76
N ALA A 61 8.25 -11.65 -2.61
CA ALA A 61 7.40 -10.47 -2.53
C ALA A 61 8.14 -9.27 -3.12
N VAL A 62 7.42 -8.37 -3.78
CA VAL A 62 7.99 -7.17 -4.41
C VAL A 62 7.10 -5.97 -4.12
N THR A 63 7.72 -4.85 -3.81
CA THR A 63 7.06 -3.55 -3.65
C THR A 63 7.93 -2.43 -4.17
N TYR A 64 7.35 -1.25 -4.36
CA TYR A 64 8.11 -0.05 -4.69
C TYR A 64 7.69 1.13 -3.81
N ILE A 65 8.51 2.14 -3.76
CA ILE A 65 8.23 3.42 -3.14
C ILE A 65 8.55 4.55 -4.11
N LEU A 66 7.74 5.60 -4.08
CA LEU A 66 7.87 6.76 -4.94
C LEU A 66 7.54 8.03 -4.16
N ALA A 67 8.41 9.03 -4.19
CA ALA A 67 8.13 10.29 -3.53
C ALA A 67 7.12 11.11 -4.34
N ALA A 68 6.22 11.82 -3.67
CA ALA A 68 5.15 12.59 -4.30
C ALA A 68 5.64 13.75 -5.18
N ASP A 69 6.85 14.24 -4.89
CA ASP A 69 7.52 15.30 -5.66
C ASP A 69 8.29 14.78 -6.89
N SER A 70 8.26 13.47 -7.15
CA SER A 70 8.84 12.90 -8.36
C SER A 70 7.94 13.11 -9.58
N SER A 71 8.55 13.28 -10.75
CA SER A 71 7.80 13.37 -12.02
C SER A 71 6.91 12.17 -12.27
N CYS A 72 7.37 10.97 -11.86
CA CYS A 72 6.56 9.76 -11.96
C CYS A 72 5.31 9.79 -11.09
N PHE A 73 5.31 10.53 -9.96
CA PHE A 73 4.13 10.61 -9.11
C PHE A 73 2.98 11.30 -9.82
N SER A 74 3.23 12.36 -10.60
CA SER A 74 2.19 13.04 -11.35
C SER A 74 1.56 12.14 -12.42
N GLU A 75 2.33 11.25 -13.01
CA GLU A 75 1.85 10.29 -14.01
C GLU A 75 1.08 9.11 -13.37
N THR A 76 1.45 8.72 -12.15
CA THR A 76 0.77 7.67 -11.39
C THR A 76 -0.31 8.21 -10.48
N GLY A 77 -0.11 9.38 -9.91
CA GLY A 77 -0.93 9.98 -8.88
C GLY A 77 -1.93 11.03 -9.38
N ALA A 78 -1.72 11.62 -10.56
CA ALA A 78 -2.64 12.63 -11.12
C ALA A 78 -4.05 12.07 -11.34
N GLY A 79 -4.14 10.81 -11.83
CA GLY A 79 -5.41 10.10 -11.94
C GLY A 79 -6.04 9.73 -10.60
N TRP A 80 -5.29 9.81 -9.50
CA TRP A 80 -5.75 9.41 -8.18
C TRP A 80 -6.23 10.58 -7.33
N HIS A 81 -6.10 11.81 -7.83
CA HIS A 81 -6.51 13.01 -7.12
C HIS A 81 -6.00 13.07 -5.66
N LEU A 82 -4.76 12.64 -5.42
CA LEU A 82 -4.19 12.64 -4.08
C LEU A 82 -4.14 14.04 -3.48
N ALA A 83 -3.90 15.05 -4.32
CA ALA A 83 -3.95 16.44 -3.89
C ALA A 83 -5.33 16.83 -3.35
N ASP A 84 -6.42 16.36 -3.98
CA ASP A 84 -7.78 16.63 -3.53
C ASP A 84 -8.11 15.94 -2.21
N LEU A 85 -7.48 14.78 -1.93
CA LEU A 85 -7.71 14.02 -0.71
C LEU A 85 -6.84 14.46 0.46
N LEU A 86 -5.60 14.85 0.17
CA LEU A 86 -4.57 15.14 1.16
C LEU A 86 -4.18 16.63 1.18
N GLY A 87 -4.70 17.42 0.22
CA GLY A 87 -4.43 18.85 0.12
C GLY A 87 -2.93 19.14 -0.04
N GLU A 88 -2.45 20.20 0.62
CA GLU A 88 -1.05 20.62 0.59
C GLU A 88 -0.09 19.57 1.17
N THR A 89 -0.61 18.56 1.87
CA THR A 89 0.21 17.50 2.45
C THR A 89 0.69 16.47 1.42
N ALA A 90 0.21 16.53 0.17
CA ALA A 90 0.64 15.61 -0.89
C ALA A 90 2.17 15.61 -1.09
N SER A 91 2.83 16.77 -0.93
CA SER A 91 4.30 16.90 -1.00
C SER A 91 5.03 16.14 0.10
N HIS A 92 4.36 15.84 1.20
CA HIS A 92 4.89 15.09 2.35
C HIS A 92 4.63 13.58 2.24
N CYS A 93 3.99 13.15 1.14
CA CYS A 93 3.62 11.75 0.94
C CYS A 93 4.74 10.92 0.32
N LEU A 94 4.81 9.68 0.75
CA LEU A 94 5.53 8.59 0.11
C LEU A 94 4.51 7.58 -0.39
N LEU A 95 4.41 7.43 -1.71
CA LEU A 95 3.60 6.38 -2.31
C LEU A 95 4.30 5.04 -2.11
N CYS A 96 3.61 4.14 -1.42
CA CYS A 96 4.01 2.76 -1.22
C CYS A 96 3.25 1.92 -2.24
N GLY A 97 3.96 1.32 -3.18
CA GLY A 97 3.37 0.50 -4.21
C GLY A 97 2.72 -0.75 -3.65
N TYR A 98 1.86 -1.35 -4.45
CA TYR A 98 1.24 -2.61 -4.08
C TYR A 98 2.31 -3.65 -3.71
N LEU A 99 2.06 -4.41 -2.64
CA LEU A 99 2.91 -5.51 -2.23
C LEU A 99 2.46 -6.78 -2.96
N TRP A 100 3.17 -7.13 -4.03
CA TRP A 100 2.98 -8.44 -4.66
C TRP A 100 3.63 -9.53 -3.81
N THR A 101 2.94 -10.65 -3.70
CA THR A 101 3.43 -11.85 -3.00
C THR A 101 3.21 -13.08 -3.88
N ASP A 102 4.18 -13.97 -3.97
CA ASP A 102 4.02 -15.26 -4.65
C ASP A 102 2.99 -16.13 -3.92
N ASP A 103 2.08 -16.75 -4.67
CA ASP A 103 0.96 -17.55 -4.14
C ASP A 103 1.41 -18.68 -3.20
N LYS A 104 2.62 -19.22 -3.40
CA LYS A 104 3.20 -20.25 -2.52
C LYS A 104 3.43 -19.78 -1.10
N TYR A 105 3.52 -18.47 -0.91
CA TYR A 105 3.74 -17.81 0.37
C TYR A 105 2.46 -17.13 0.89
N SER A 106 1.31 -17.48 0.31
CA SER A 106 0.01 -17.00 0.80
C SER A 106 -0.15 -17.30 2.28
N GLY A 107 -0.53 -16.28 3.05
CA GLY A 107 -0.62 -16.36 4.52
C GLY A 107 0.68 -16.04 5.28
N THR A 108 1.80 -15.79 4.57
CA THR A 108 2.99 -15.23 5.20
C THR A 108 2.82 -13.71 5.32
N ASP A 109 3.01 -13.18 6.54
CA ASP A 109 2.97 -11.74 6.75
C ASP A 109 4.23 -11.06 6.21
N PHE A 110 4.18 -10.61 4.97
CA PHE A 110 5.21 -9.73 4.40
C PHE A 110 4.91 -8.25 4.60
N TYR A 111 3.68 -7.87 4.99
CA TYR A 111 3.35 -6.46 5.21
C TYR A 111 4.15 -5.87 6.39
N THR A 112 4.21 -6.55 7.52
CA THR A 112 4.93 -6.03 8.70
C THR A 112 6.40 -5.66 8.40
N PRO A 113 7.25 -6.52 7.82
CA PRO A 113 8.62 -6.13 7.48
C PRO A 113 8.69 -5.08 6.38
N VAL A 114 7.77 -5.11 5.41
CA VAL A 114 7.72 -4.12 4.32
C VAL A 114 7.28 -2.76 4.82
N VAL A 115 6.29 -2.69 5.72
CA VAL A 115 5.88 -1.40 6.32
C VAL A 115 7.01 -0.79 7.14
N LYS A 116 7.79 -1.59 7.89
CA LYS A 116 8.99 -1.09 8.56
C LYS A 116 9.99 -0.48 7.59
N LEU A 117 10.17 -1.11 6.42
CA LEU A 117 11.00 -0.57 5.35
C LEU A 117 10.42 0.75 4.82
N TRP A 118 9.12 0.84 4.55
CA TRP A 118 8.47 2.07 4.10
C TRP A 118 8.65 3.22 5.10
N LEU A 119 8.47 2.94 6.40
CA LEU A 119 8.70 3.92 7.48
C LEU A 119 10.14 4.44 7.48
N MET A 120 11.11 3.53 7.40
CA MET A 120 12.53 3.90 7.32
C MET A 120 12.84 4.75 6.08
N GLN A 121 12.20 4.48 4.95
CA GLN A 121 12.38 5.25 3.72
C GLN A 121 11.66 6.61 3.78
N ALA A 122 10.52 6.69 4.46
CA ALA A 122 9.82 7.94 4.71
C ALA A 122 10.69 8.89 5.54
N ASP A 123 11.25 8.40 6.65
CA ASP A 123 12.18 9.16 7.50
C ASP A 123 13.37 9.69 6.70
N ARG A 124 14.05 8.82 5.96
CA ARG A 124 15.21 9.20 5.12
C ARG A 124 14.90 10.26 4.06
N ARG A 125 13.64 10.34 3.62
CA ARG A 125 13.19 11.28 2.58
C ARG A 125 12.42 12.47 3.15
N ASN A 126 12.38 12.59 4.48
CA ASN A 126 11.61 13.63 5.19
C ASN A 126 10.14 13.66 4.75
N LYS A 127 9.52 12.47 4.66
CA LYS A 127 8.10 12.26 4.35
C LYS A 127 7.42 11.72 5.60
N ASN A 128 6.28 12.29 5.95
CA ASN A 128 5.55 11.91 7.16
C ASN A 128 4.21 11.21 6.89
N ILE A 129 3.84 11.03 5.62
CA ILE A 129 2.62 10.31 5.22
C ILE A 129 2.98 9.18 4.25
N LEU A 130 2.66 7.96 4.64
CA LEU A 130 2.65 6.80 3.74
C LEU A 130 1.28 6.69 3.09
N VAL A 131 1.25 6.49 1.78
CA VAL A 131 0.02 6.25 0.99
C VAL A 131 0.15 4.92 0.28
N HIS A 132 -0.86 4.07 0.39
CA HIS A 132 -0.88 2.75 -0.20
C HIS A 132 -2.20 2.47 -0.90
N PHE A 133 -2.14 1.90 -2.10
CA PHE A 133 -3.29 1.53 -2.89
C PHE A 133 -3.45 0.02 -2.94
N VAL A 134 -4.65 -0.44 -2.63
CA VAL A 134 -5.02 -1.86 -2.68
C VAL A 134 -6.15 -2.04 -3.70
N PRO A 135 -6.01 -2.92 -4.71
CA PRO A 135 -7.11 -3.22 -5.62
C PRO A 135 -8.37 -3.63 -4.85
N ALA A 136 -9.54 -3.16 -5.28
CA ALA A 136 -10.79 -3.33 -4.52
C ALA A 136 -11.17 -4.80 -4.26
N GLN A 137 -10.71 -5.72 -5.10
CA GLN A 137 -10.91 -7.16 -4.92
C GLN A 137 -9.96 -7.79 -3.89
N MET A 138 -8.83 -7.13 -3.54
CA MET A 138 -7.77 -7.64 -2.67
C MET A 138 -8.00 -7.22 -1.21
N LYS A 139 -9.11 -7.73 -0.61
CA LYS A 139 -9.51 -7.33 0.76
C LYS A 139 -8.77 -8.09 1.87
N THR A 140 -7.98 -9.09 1.52
CA THR A 140 -7.21 -9.91 2.48
C THR A 140 -6.11 -9.13 3.20
N ASP A 141 -5.66 -8.04 2.60
CA ASP A 141 -4.54 -7.25 3.10
C ASP A 141 -4.94 -6.22 4.18
N PHE A 142 -6.24 -5.99 4.37
CA PHE A 142 -6.76 -4.95 5.25
C PHE A 142 -6.35 -5.13 6.70
N GLU A 143 -6.43 -6.36 7.25
CA GLU A 143 -6.01 -6.64 8.63
C GLU A 143 -4.55 -6.28 8.86
N SER A 144 -3.67 -6.70 7.96
CA SER A 144 -2.24 -6.38 8.05
C SER A 144 -1.98 -4.87 7.96
N LEU A 145 -2.72 -4.15 7.12
CA LEU A 145 -2.59 -2.70 7.00
C LEU A 145 -3.06 -1.98 8.27
N PHE A 146 -4.23 -2.35 8.83
CA PHE A 146 -4.72 -1.78 10.07
C PHE A 146 -3.79 -2.08 11.24
N TYR A 147 -3.33 -3.34 11.37
CA TYR A 147 -2.33 -3.73 12.37
C TYR A 147 -1.06 -2.86 12.30
N ASN A 148 -0.68 -2.46 11.10
CA ASN A 148 0.45 -1.57 10.87
C ASN A 148 0.07 -0.08 10.89
N GLY A 149 -1.09 0.29 11.41
CA GLY A 149 -1.52 1.68 11.67
C GLY A 149 -1.97 2.47 10.45
N PHE A 150 -2.25 1.82 9.33
CA PHE A 150 -2.90 2.47 8.20
C PHE A 150 -4.38 2.69 8.47
N GLN A 151 -4.94 3.72 7.85
CA GLN A 151 -6.37 4.03 7.86
C GLN A 151 -6.90 4.00 6.43
N LEU A 152 -8.09 3.44 6.24
CA LEU A 152 -8.78 3.52 4.97
C LEU A 152 -9.35 4.92 4.79
N MET A 153 -8.90 5.60 3.75
CA MET A 153 -9.24 6.99 3.43
C MET A 153 -10.37 7.11 2.41
N ALA A 154 -10.35 6.27 1.37
CA ALA A 154 -11.28 6.37 0.26
C ALA A 154 -11.32 5.06 -0.57
N LEU A 155 -12.41 4.92 -1.35
CA LEU A 155 -12.44 4.05 -2.53
C LEU A 155 -12.40 4.96 -3.75
N ARG A 156 -11.47 4.71 -4.66
CA ARG A 156 -11.30 5.49 -5.89
C ARG A 156 -11.38 4.59 -7.11
N GLY A 157 -12.26 4.94 -8.05
CA GLY A 157 -12.24 4.45 -9.41
C GLY A 157 -11.37 5.37 -10.25
N LEU A 158 -10.54 4.80 -11.09
CA LEU A 158 -9.91 5.52 -12.18
C LEU A 158 -10.72 5.25 -13.44
N ASP A 159 -10.79 6.23 -14.34
CA ASP A 159 -11.44 6.04 -15.63
C ASP A 159 -10.86 4.80 -16.32
N ASN A 160 -11.70 3.79 -16.52
CA ASN A 160 -11.39 2.49 -17.14
C ASN A 160 -10.47 1.53 -16.33
N LEU A 161 -10.17 1.81 -15.07
CA LEU A 161 -9.34 0.95 -14.23
C LEU A 161 -10.14 0.32 -13.08
N VAL A 162 -9.59 -0.76 -12.54
CA VAL A 162 -10.15 -1.41 -11.35
C VAL A 162 -10.15 -0.43 -10.18
N PRO A 163 -11.28 -0.28 -9.44
CA PRO A 163 -11.30 0.55 -8.25
C PRO A 163 -10.26 0.11 -7.21
N HIS A 164 -9.68 1.09 -6.50
CA HIS A 164 -8.68 0.83 -5.46
C HIS A 164 -9.10 1.47 -4.14
N TRP A 165 -8.82 0.77 -3.07
CA TRP A 165 -8.84 1.31 -1.73
C TRP A 165 -7.58 2.12 -1.49
N LEU A 166 -7.76 3.34 -1.00
CA LEU A 166 -6.67 4.22 -0.60
C LEU A 166 -6.49 4.12 0.92
N PHE A 167 -5.32 3.70 1.32
CA PHE A 167 -4.88 3.70 2.70
C PHE A 167 -3.83 4.78 2.93
N ALA A 168 -3.86 5.42 4.11
CA ALA A 168 -2.82 6.34 4.52
C ALA A 168 -2.42 6.09 5.98
N ARG A 169 -1.14 6.37 6.28
CA ARG A 169 -0.58 6.34 7.62
C ARG A 169 0.25 7.59 7.85
N ASN A 170 -0.05 8.34 8.90
CA ASN A 170 0.85 9.38 9.39
C ASN A 170 1.95 8.72 10.23
N THR A 171 3.23 8.96 9.87
CA THR A 171 4.38 8.32 10.53
C THR A 171 4.71 8.95 11.89
N GLU A 172 4.19 10.15 12.17
CA GLU A 172 4.39 10.89 13.43
C GLU A 172 3.39 10.44 14.52
N ILE A 173 2.32 9.74 14.12
CA ILE A 173 1.33 9.24 15.08
C ILE A 173 1.72 7.83 15.51
N GLU A 174 2.04 7.67 16.79
CA GLU A 174 2.22 6.36 17.39
C GLU A 174 0.90 5.57 17.33
N THR A 175 0.94 4.37 16.79
CA THR A 175 -0.25 3.52 16.60
C THR A 175 -0.93 3.14 17.92
N ASP A 176 -0.18 3.14 19.03
CA ASP A 176 -0.69 2.78 20.37
C ASP A 176 -1.51 3.91 21.02
N ARG A 177 -1.48 5.11 20.45
CA ARG A 177 -2.24 6.27 20.94
C ARG A 177 -3.55 6.45 20.18
N ILE A 178 -4.33 5.39 20.03
CA ILE A 178 -5.69 5.52 19.51
C ILE A 178 -6.55 6.09 20.64
N PRO A 179 -7.00 7.36 20.58
CA PRO A 179 -7.88 7.90 21.61
C PRO A 179 -9.13 7.05 21.73
N ALA A 180 -9.69 6.93 22.93
CA ALA A 180 -11.01 6.34 23.11
C ALA A 180 -12.02 7.15 22.27
N TYR A 181 -12.66 6.52 21.29
CA TYR A 181 -13.59 7.19 20.38
C TYR A 181 -15.02 7.02 20.89
N GLU A 182 -15.74 8.14 20.96
CA GLU A 182 -17.15 8.16 21.36
C GLU A 182 -18.11 7.78 20.23
N ASP A 183 -17.69 7.93 18.94
CA ASP A 183 -18.55 7.67 17.76
C ASP A 183 -17.86 6.70 16.78
N VAL A 184 -17.94 5.41 17.09
CA VAL A 184 -17.47 4.34 16.21
C VAL A 184 -18.66 3.83 15.41
N LYS A 185 -18.53 3.84 14.07
CA LYS A 185 -19.46 3.21 13.14
C LYS A 185 -18.89 1.92 12.61
N THR A 186 -19.76 0.95 12.41
CA THR A 186 -19.40 -0.32 11.78
C THR A 186 -20.05 -0.41 10.41
N CYS A 187 -19.33 -0.97 9.44
CA CYS A 187 -19.85 -1.22 8.10
C CYS A 187 -19.26 -2.51 7.55
N PRO A 188 -20.12 -3.42 7.05
CA PRO A 188 -19.64 -4.65 6.43
C PRO A 188 -18.67 -4.38 5.27
N LEU A 189 -17.57 -5.13 5.21
CA LEU A 189 -16.58 -5.01 4.13
C LEU A 189 -17.17 -5.26 2.74
N SER A 190 -18.31 -5.97 2.66
CA SER A 190 -19.06 -6.23 1.43
C SER A 190 -19.86 -5.03 0.92
N ASP A 191 -20.23 -4.08 1.80
CA ASP A 191 -21.03 -2.89 1.43
C ASP A 191 -20.15 -1.75 0.95
N THR A 192 -19.63 -1.89 -0.27
CA THR A 192 -18.73 -0.90 -0.88
C THR A 192 -19.36 0.49 -1.04
N LYS A 193 -20.70 0.58 -1.18
CA LYS A 193 -21.40 1.87 -1.31
C LYS A 193 -21.38 2.63 0.00
N GLU A 194 -21.73 1.96 1.11
CA GLU A 194 -21.72 2.57 2.44
C GLU A 194 -20.28 2.90 2.87
N LEU A 195 -19.29 2.05 2.56
CA LEU A 195 -17.88 2.32 2.81
C LEU A 195 -17.44 3.62 2.12
N SER A 196 -17.74 3.78 0.81
CA SER A 196 -17.43 5.00 0.06
C SER A 196 -18.10 6.22 0.68
N ARG A 197 -19.41 6.10 1.01
CA ARG A 197 -20.20 7.18 1.64
C ARG A 197 -19.63 7.62 2.99
N LEU A 198 -19.17 6.68 3.81
CA LEU A 198 -18.53 7.00 5.09
C LEU A 198 -17.21 7.76 4.88
N CYS A 199 -16.37 7.30 3.97
CA CYS A 199 -15.13 7.98 3.63
C CYS A 199 -15.38 9.41 3.11
N GLU A 200 -16.36 9.60 2.22
CA GLU A 200 -16.76 10.92 1.69
C GLU A 200 -17.23 11.87 2.79
N LYS A 201 -17.87 11.35 3.84
CA LYS A 201 -18.27 12.11 5.02
C LYS A 201 -17.14 12.40 6.02
N GLY A 202 -15.92 12.02 5.70
CA GLY A 202 -14.73 12.25 6.51
C GLY A 202 -14.47 11.19 7.56
N TYR A 203 -15.23 10.08 7.56
CA TYR A 203 -14.90 8.93 8.41
C TYR A 203 -13.71 8.17 7.82
N ARG A 204 -12.89 7.57 8.71
CA ARG A 204 -11.73 6.75 8.33
C ARG A 204 -11.83 5.40 9.03
N ALA A 205 -11.74 4.30 8.26
CA ALA A 205 -11.65 3.00 8.90
C ALA A 205 -10.24 2.80 9.45
N PHE A 206 -10.18 2.25 10.65
CA PHE A 206 -8.94 2.10 11.41
C PHE A 206 -8.71 0.67 11.91
N ASP A 207 -9.74 -0.18 11.82
CA ASP A 207 -9.69 -1.57 12.28
C ASP A 207 -10.81 -2.40 11.61
N MET A 208 -10.77 -3.70 11.81
CA MET A 208 -11.77 -4.65 11.34
C MET A 208 -12.09 -5.65 12.45
N ASP A 209 -13.38 -5.87 12.70
CA ASP A 209 -13.83 -6.84 13.69
C ASP A 209 -13.79 -8.30 13.18
N VAL A 210 -14.09 -9.25 14.07
CA VAL A 210 -14.10 -10.70 13.77
C VAL A 210 -15.11 -11.11 12.70
N ASP A 211 -16.17 -10.31 12.52
CA ASP A 211 -17.23 -10.51 11.53
C ASP A 211 -16.91 -9.82 10.19
N LYS A 212 -15.69 -9.32 10.04
CA LYS A 212 -15.22 -8.59 8.85
C LYS A 212 -15.98 -7.28 8.59
N ASN A 213 -16.44 -6.62 9.65
CA ASN A 213 -16.92 -5.25 9.54
C ASN A 213 -15.78 -4.27 9.80
N LEU A 214 -15.73 -3.22 8.99
CA LEU A 214 -14.76 -2.13 9.20
C LEU A 214 -15.27 -1.19 10.30
N LEU A 215 -14.36 -0.80 11.19
CA LEU A 215 -14.60 0.13 12.28
C LEU A 215 -14.15 1.52 11.86
N PHE A 216 -15.08 2.46 11.81
CA PHE A 216 -14.88 3.83 11.36
C PHE A 216 -14.95 4.83 12.50
N ARG A 217 -14.13 5.87 12.40
CA ARG A 217 -14.15 7.07 13.25
C ARG A 217 -14.09 8.33 12.40
N ARG A 218 -14.44 9.47 12.97
CA ARG A 218 -14.34 10.77 12.32
C ARG A 218 -13.17 11.58 12.87
#